data_6d0df56087cc04ca26f818494980ad30
#
_entry.id   6d0df56087cc04ca26f818494980ad30
#
_cell.length_a   1.000
_cell.length_b   1.000
_cell.length_c   1.000
_cell.angle_alpha   90.00
_cell.angle_beta   90.00
_cell.angle_gamma   90.00
#
_symmetry.space_group_name_H-M   'P 1'
#
loop_
_entity.id
_entity.type
_entity.pdbx_description
1 polymer ?
#
loop_
_entity_poly.entity_id
_entity_poly.type
_entity_poly.pdbx_seq_one_letter_code
_entity_poly.pdbx_strand_id
1 'polypeptide(L)'
;MRDAREWFLSSFRPETVNDFPRICPPGSDQEVFFRMVYSYWEMASSLVTAGIVDEDLFIHNNSELLQVWERIRVLVPQWRIAWNNPLIVKNMEEVARKAVDYLNRADPEAHATFVAKMRQVQVGSPTTDR
;
A
#
# COMPACT_ATOMS: atom_id res chain seq x y z
N MET A 1 9.12 1.47 13.26
CA MET A 1 8.19 1.73 12.13
C MET A 1 8.68 2.78 11.15
N ARG A 2 9.39 3.79 11.61
CA ARG A 2 9.87 4.84 10.69
C ARG A 2 10.78 4.28 9.59
N ASP A 3 11.74 3.44 9.96
CA ASP A 3 12.66 2.86 8.97
C ASP A 3 11.94 1.97 7.96
N ALA A 4 10.96 1.20 8.44
CA ALA A 4 10.18 0.33 7.57
C ALA A 4 9.35 1.15 6.58
N ARG A 5 8.71 2.20 7.06
CA ARG A 5 7.90 3.09 6.23
C ARG A 5 8.76 3.79 5.17
N GLU A 6 9.92 4.30 5.59
CA GLU A 6 10.82 5.00 4.67
C GLU A 6 11.32 4.07 3.59
N TRP A 7 11.74 2.87 3.97
CA TRP A 7 12.17 1.87 2.99
C TRP A 7 11.03 1.52 2.02
N PHE A 8 9.83 1.29 2.56
CA PHE A 8 8.69 0.89 1.74
C PHE A 8 8.37 1.95 0.68
N LEU A 9 8.28 3.20 1.11
CA LEU A 9 7.89 4.28 0.20
C LEU A 9 8.96 4.59 -0.83
N SER A 10 10.23 4.38 -0.50
CA SER A 10 11.33 4.71 -1.40
C SER A 10 11.77 3.54 -2.28
N SER A 11 11.62 2.31 -1.81
CA SER A 11 12.26 1.16 -2.45
C SER A 11 11.35 0.01 -2.83
N PHE A 12 10.16 -0.10 -2.23
CA PHE A 12 9.31 -1.24 -2.48
C PHE A 12 8.43 -1.00 -3.71
N ARG A 13 8.83 -1.56 -4.86
CA ARG A 13 8.13 -1.33 -6.13
C ARG A 13 8.10 -2.59 -6.99
N PRO A 14 7.38 -3.63 -6.54
CA PRO A 14 7.25 -4.81 -7.37
C PRO A 14 6.33 -4.53 -8.56
N GLU A 15 6.71 -5.01 -9.73
CA GLU A 15 5.85 -4.95 -10.91
C GLU A 15 5.10 -6.24 -11.10
N THR A 16 5.70 -7.35 -10.64
CA THR A 16 5.06 -8.65 -10.65
C THR A 16 5.37 -9.37 -9.34
N VAL A 17 4.64 -10.45 -9.09
CA VAL A 17 4.85 -11.26 -7.89
C VAL A 17 6.27 -11.86 -7.87
N ASN A 18 6.86 -12.05 -9.04
CA ASN A 18 8.21 -12.63 -9.14
C ASN A 18 9.30 -11.69 -8.62
N ASP A 19 9.00 -10.41 -8.51
CA ASP A 19 9.94 -9.43 -7.98
C ASP A 19 10.10 -9.52 -6.46
N PHE A 20 9.13 -10.12 -5.78
CA PHE A 20 9.10 -10.08 -4.32
C PHE A 20 10.34 -10.73 -3.67
N PRO A 21 10.76 -11.93 -4.05
CA PRO A 21 11.93 -12.54 -3.40
C PRO A 21 13.22 -11.74 -3.57
N ARG A 22 13.32 -10.95 -4.64
CA ARG A 22 14.47 -10.09 -4.87
C ARG A 22 14.42 -8.85 -3.99
N ILE A 23 13.23 -8.27 -3.84
CA ILE A 23 13.05 -7.05 -3.03
C ILE A 23 13.07 -7.39 -1.55
N CYS A 24 12.47 -8.53 -1.18
CA CYS A 24 12.35 -8.99 0.20
C CYS A 24 12.92 -10.41 0.31
N PRO A 25 14.25 -10.57 0.32
CA PRO A 25 14.82 -11.90 0.46
C PRO A 25 14.38 -12.56 1.78
N PRO A 26 14.16 -13.88 1.80
CA PRO A 26 13.74 -14.54 3.04
C PRO A 26 14.74 -14.29 4.17
N GLY A 27 14.20 -13.88 5.33
CA GLY A 27 15.02 -13.61 6.51
C GLY A 27 15.68 -12.26 6.55
N SER A 28 15.45 -11.41 5.54
CA SER A 28 16.07 -10.09 5.47
C SER A 28 15.32 -9.05 6.31
N ASP A 29 15.99 -7.92 6.55
CA ASP A 29 15.34 -6.78 7.19
C ASP A 29 14.18 -6.27 6.35
N GLN A 30 14.30 -6.34 5.02
CA GLN A 30 13.26 -5.90 4.12
C GLN A 30 11.98 -6.72 4.29
N GLU A 31 12.12 -8.01 4.53
CA GLU A 31 10.95 -8.85 4.80
C GLU A 31 10.24 -8.42 6.07
N VAL A 32 11.01 -8.10 7.11
CA VAL A 32 10.46 -7.60 8.37
C VAL A 32 9.76 -6.25 8.14
N PHE A 33 10.41 -5.36 7.39
CA PHE A 33 9.84 -4.04 7.09
C PHE A 33 8.53 -4.17 6.31
N PHE A 34 8.49 -5.06 5.33
CA PHE A 34 7.29 -5.29 4.55
C PHE A 34 6.14 -5.71 5.47
N ARG A 35 6.41 -6.67 6.37
CA ARG A 35 5.39 -7.16 7.31
C ARG A 35 4.91 -6.04 8.24
N MET A 36 5.82 -5.21 8.71
CA MET A 36 5.45 -4.10 9.58
C MET A 36 4.52 -3.12 8.88
N VAL A 37 4.81 -2.79 7.63
CA VAL A 37 4.02 -1.81 6.89
C VAL A 37 2.63 -2.35 6.55
N TYR A 38 2.55 -3.53 5.94
CA TYR A 38 1.24 -4.01 5.51
C TYR A 38 0.36 -4.36 6.71
N SER A 39 0.94 -4.91 7.78
CA SER A 39 0.13 -5.28 8.94
C SER A 39 -0.40 -4.04 9.67
N TYR A 40 0.38 -2.98 9.71
CA TYR A 40 -0.08 -1.71 10.29
C TYR A 40 -1.31 -1.18 9.54
N TRP A 41 -1.22 -1.11 8.20
CA TRP A 41 -2.30 -0.56 7.41
C TRP A 41 -3.51 -1.49 7.33
N GLU A 42 -3.29 -2.80 7.38
CA GLU A 42 -4.40 -3.75 7.46
C GLU A 42 -5.13 -3.58 8.80
N MET A 43 -4.41 -3.45 9.90
CA MET A 43 -5.00 -3.23 11.22
C MET A 43 -5.78 -1.91 11.25
N ALA A 44 -5.16 -0.82 10.76
CA ALA A 44 -5.82 0.48 10.73
C ALA A 44 -7.10 0.42 9.88
N SER A 45 -7.04 -0.27 8.74
CA SER A 45 -8.20 -0.42 7.87
C SER A 45 -9.32 -1.22 8.54
N SER A 46 -8.97 -2.19 9.37
CA SER A 46 -9.99 -2.99 10.05
C SER A 46 -10.80 -2.15 11.03
N LEU A 47 -10.21 -1.09 11.59
CA LEU A 47 -10.94 -0.17 12.45
C LEU A 47 -12.00 0.60 11.66
N VAL A 48 -11.72 0.87 10.40
CA VAL A 48 -12.67 1.54 9.52
C VAL A 48 -13.79 0.59 9.11
N THR A 49 -13.44 -0.61 8.64
CA THR A 49 -14.44 -1.58 8.18
C THR A 49 -15.33 -2.06 9.32
N ALA A 50 -14.83 -2.06 10.55
CA ALA A 50 -15.62 -2.40 11.74
C ALA A 50 -16.49 -1.24 12.21
N GLY A 51 -16.37 -0.05 11.62
CA GLY A 51 -17.19 1.09 12.00
C GLY A 51 -16.72 1.83 13.24
N ILE A 52 -15.50 1.53 13.72
CA ILE A 52 -14.96 2.18 14.91
C ILE A 52 -14.42 3.56 14.58
N VAL A 53 -13.81 3.71 13.40
CA VAL A 53 -13.29 4.98 12.92
C VAL A 53 -14.10 5.42 11.71
N ASP A 54 -14.45 6.71 11.68
CA ASP A 54 -15.21 7.27 10.57
C ASP A 54 -14.46 7.13 9.24
N GLU A 55 -15.13 6.61 8.24
CA GLU A 55 -14.52 6.27 6.97
C GLU A 55 -13.96 7.50 6.24
N ASP A 56 -14.78 8.53 6.09
CA ASP A 56 -14.37 9.73 5.35
C ASP A 56 -13.23 10.46 6.06
N LEU A 57 -13.30 10.53 7.39
CA LEU A 57 -12.25 11.14 8.18
C LEU A 57 -10.94 10.40 8.01
N PHE A 58 -10.99 9.06 8.04
CA PHE A 58 -9.81 8.24 7.90
C PHE A 58 -9.17 8.43 6.52
N ILE A 59 -10.00 8.32 5.47
CA ILE A 59 -9.53 8.43 4.10
C ILE A 59 -8.93 9.82 3.84
N HIS A 60 -9.59 10.85 4.33
CA HIS A 60 -9.12 12.22 4.12
C HIS A 60 -7.73 12.45 4.72
N ASN A 61 -7.43 11.82 5.85
CA ASN A 61 -6.21 12.05 6.59
C ASN A 61 -5.11 11.01 6.38
N ASN A 62 -5.37 9.95 5.61
CA ASN A 62 -4.44 8.83 5.48
C ASN A 62 -4.23 8.43 4.02
N SER A 63 -3.86 9.39 3.19
CA SER A 63 -3.63 9.11 1.77
C SER A 63 -2.47 8.13 1.55
N GLU A 64 -1.60 7.96 2.51
CA GLU A 64 -0.50 7.00 2.42
C GLU A 64 -1.02 5.56 2.25
N LEU A 65 -2.22 5.27 2.75
CA LEU A 65 -2.84 3.96 2.56
C LEU A 65 -2.90 3.59 1.07
N LEU A 66 -3.27 4.56 0.22
CA LEU A 66 -3.34 4.30 -1.21
C LEU A 66 -1.97 4.05 -1.82
N GLN A 67 -0.94 4.73 -1.32
CA GLN A 67 0.42 4.46 -1.79
C GLN A 67 0.84 3.05 -1.45
N VAL A 68 0.50 2.58 -0.25
CA VAL A 68 0.82 1.23 0.16
C VAL A 68 0.03 0.22 -0.68
N TRP A 69 -1.27 0.43 -0.82
CA TRP A 69 -2.12 -0.48 -1.58
C TRP A 69 -1.67 -0.59 -3.04
N GLU A 70 -1.39 0.54 -3.69
CA GLU A 70 -0.98 0.52 -5.10
C GLU A 70 0.30 -0.28 -5.32
N ARG A 71 1.16 -0.37 -4.29
CA ARG A 71 2.39 -1.13 -4.39
C ARG A 71 2.22 -2.61 -4.09
N ILE A 72 1.34 -2.97 -3.15
CA ILE A 72 1.22 -4.38 -2.76
C ILE A 72 0.15 -5.12 -3.55
N ARG A 73 -0.80 -4.45 -4.18
CA ARG A 73 -1.94 -5.11 -4.81
C ARG A 73 -1.55 -6.13 -5.88
N VAL A 74 -0.41 -5.93 -6.52
CA VAL A 74 0.07 -6.86 -7.55
C VAL A 74 0.42 -8.23 -6.94
N LEU A 75 0.77 -8.26 -5.66
CA LEU A 75 1.15 -9.49 -4.97
C LEU A 75 -0.05 -10.25 -4.39
N VAL A 76 -1.18 -9.56 -4.21
CA VAL A 76 -2.25 -10.06 -3.35
C VAL A 76 -2.90 -11.36 -3.85
N PRO A 77 -3.25 -11.50 -5.14
CA PRO A 77 -3.90 -12.74 -5.58
C PRO A 77 -3.05 -13.99 -5.33
N GLN A 78 -1.77 -13.95 -5.70
CA GLN A 78 -0.87 -15.08 -5.48
C GLN A 78 -0.59 -15.32 -4.00
N TRP A 79 -0.49 -14.25 -3.25
CA TRP A 79 -0.27 -14.32 -1.81
C TRP A 79 -1.44 -15.06 -1.12
N ARG A 80 -2.66 -14.71 -1.50
CA ARG A 80 -3.85 -15.37 -0.95
C ARG A 80 -3.92 -16.85 -1.32
N ILE A 81 -3.53 -17.18 -2.55
CA ILE A 81 -3.48 -18.56 -3.01
C ILE A 81 -2.42 -19.34 -2.24
N ALA A 82 -1.21 -18.78 -2.14
CA ALA A 82 -0.09 -19.46 -1.50
C ALA A 82 -0.38 -19.82 -0.05
N TRP A 83 -1.11 -18.96 0.65
CA TRP A 83 -1.44 -19.17 2.06
C TRP A 83 -2.84 -19.75 2.25
N ASN A 84 -3.55 -20.02 1.15
CA ASN A 84 -4.92 -20.52 1.19
C ASN A 84 -5.78 -19.65 2.14
N ASN A 85 -5.61 -18.33 2.02
CA ASN A 85 -6.27 -17.38 2.90
C ASN A 85 -6.78 -16.18 2.11
N PRO A 86 -8.10 -16.15 1.78
CA PRO A 86 -8.66 -15.04 1.02
C PRO A 86 -8.78 -13.75 1.83
N LEU A 87 -8.49 -13.77 3.13
CA LEU A 87 -8.65 -12.61 3.99
C LEU A 87 -7.41 -11.76 4.11
N ILE A 88 -6.29 -12.19 3.50
CA ILE A 88 -5.05 -11.41 3.54
C ILE A 88 -5.30 -10.01 2.98
N VAL A 89 -4.99 -9.00 3.77
CA VAL A 89 -5.16 -7.56 3.50
C VAL A 89 -6.54 -7.19 2.94
N LYS A 90 -7.57 -7.93 3.36
CA LYS A 90 -8.92 -7.73 2.87
C LYS A 90 -9.49 -6.38 3.31
N ASN A 91 -9.21 -5.96 4.53
CA ASN A 91 -9.70 -4.68 5.02
C ASN A 91 -9.02 -3.53 4.29
N MET A 92 -7.71 -3.64 4.05
CA MET A 92 -6.99 -2.63 3.30
C MET A 92 -7.53 -2.52 1.87
N GLU A 93 -7.81 -3.65 1.23
CA GLU A 93 -8.39 -3.66 -0.10
C GLU A 93 -9.72 -2.89 -0.12
N GLU A 94 -10.57 -3.16 0.85
CA GLU A 94 -11.88 -2.52 0.91
C GLU A 94 -11.77 -1.01 1.14
N VAL A 95 -10.92 -0.59 2.09
CA VAL A 95 -10.74 0.84 2.37
C VAL A 95 -10.08 1.54 1.19
N ALA A 96 -9.13 0.87 0.53
CA ALA A 96 -8.48 1.45 -0.64
C ALA A 96 -9.50 1.68 -1.77
N ARG A 97 -10.41 0.73 -2.00
CA ARG A 97 -11.47 0.88 -2.99
C ARG A 97 -12.34 2.09 -2.68
N LYS A 98 -12.71 2.24 -1.42
CA LYS A 98 -13.51 3.39 -0.98
C LYS A 98 -12.75 4.69 -1.10
N ALA A 99 -11.43 4.65 -0.86
CA ALA A 99 -10.59 5.84 -1.02
C ALA A 99 -10.53 6.31 -2.48
N VAL A 100 -10.45 5.35 -3.41
CA VAL A 100 -10.50 5.67 -4.84
C VAL A 100 -11.83 6.35 -5.18
N ASP A 101 -12.95 5.79 -4.69
CA ASP A 101 -14.26 6.38 -4.94
C ASP A 101 -14.37 7.78 -4.34
N TYR A 102 -13.81 7.98 -3.14
CA TYR A 102 -13.80 9.27 -2.45
C TYR A 102 -13.06 10.32 -3.29
N LEU A 103 -11.88 9.97 -3.78
CA LEU A 103 -11.11 10.88 -4.61
C LEU A 103 -11.83 11.20 -5.92
N ASN A 104 -12.38 10.18 -6.57
CA ASN A 104 -13.01 10.38 -7.87
C ASN A 104 -14.35 11.10 -7.78
N ARG A 105 -14.97 11.14 -6.60
CA ARG A 105 -16.14 11.99 -6.39
C ARG A 105 -15.73 13.47 -6.37
N ALA A 106 -14.54 13.76 -5.85
CA ALA A 106 -14.04 15.14 -5.83
C ALA A 106 -13.65 15.58 -7.23
N ASP A 107 -13.00 14.70 -7.98
CA ASP A 107 -12.61 14.93 -9.37
C ASP A 107 -12.43 13.58 -10.06
N PRO A 108 -13.11 13.34 -11.22
CA PRO A 108 -13.04 12.04 -11.88
C PRO A 108 -11.64 11.56 -12.25
N GLU A 109 -10.68 12.48 -12.34
CA GLU A 109 -9.28 12.15 -12.67
C GLU A 109 -8.38 12.09 -11.46
N ALA A 110 -8.93 12.24 -10.25
CA ALA A 110 -8.10 12.39 -9.05
C ALA A 110 -7.23 11.16 -8.79
N HIS A 111 -7.80 9.95 -8.87
CA HIS A 111 -7.02 8.74 -8.63
C HIS A 111 -5.97 8.52 -9.72
N ALA A 112 -6.32 8.72 -10.97
CA ALA A 112 -5.37 8.57 -12.06
C ALA A 112 -4.20 9.52 -11.90
N THR A 113 -4.48 10.77 -11.50
CA THR A 113 -3.45 11.76 -11.24
C THR A 113 -2.56 11.34 -10.08
N PHE A 114 -3.16 10.80 -9.02
CA PHE A 114 -2.43 10.32 -7.86
C PHE A 114 -1.43 9.22 -8.26
N VAL A 115 -1.89 8.24 -9.02
CA VAL A 115 -1.04 7.13 -9.46
C VAL A 115 0.10 7.64 -10.34
N ALA A 116 -0.20 8.55 -11.26
CA ALA A 116 0.83 9.12 -12.14
C ALA A 116 1.88 9.88 -11.35
N LYS A 117 1.44 10.70 -10.37
CA LYS A 117 2.37 11.45 -9.53
C LYS A 117 3.23 10.53 -8.68
N MET A 118 2.64 9.49 -8.15
CA MET A 118 3.37 8.51 -7.36
C MET A 118 4.48 7.86 -8.17
N ARG A 119 4.20 7.48 -9.41
CA ARG A 119 5.20 6.90 -10.30
C ARG A 119 6.27 7.91 -10.69
N GLN A 120 5.88 9.15 -10.89
CA GLN A 120 6.79 10.22 -11.24
C GLN A 120 7.81 10.47 -10.13
N VAL A 121 7.34 10.50 -8.87
CA VAL A 121 8.22 10.64 -7.71
C VAL A 121 9.21 9.48 -7.66
N GLN A 122 8.76 8.26 -7.99
CA GLN A 122 9.64 7.11 -8.04
C GLN A 122 10.76 7.30 -9.05
N VAL A 123 10.43 7.78 -10.23
CA VAL A 123 11.42 8.00 -11.29
C VAL A 123 12.36 9.13 -10.92
N GLY A 124 11.82 10.18 -10.33
CA GLY A 124 12.62 11.36 -9.98
C GLY A 124 13.43 11.21 -8.73
N SER A 125 13.25 10.17 -7.97
CA SER A 125 13.85 10.08 -6.64
C SER A 125 15.35 9.78 -6.66
N PRO A 126 16.04 9.97 -7.61
CA PRO A 126 17.42 9.79 -7.68
C PRO A 126 18.27 10.57 -6.87
N THR A 127 18.41 10.69 -6.64
CA THR A 127 19.11 11.06 -6.30
C THR A 127 19.59 11.58 -5.46
N THR A 128 19.70 11.71 -5.28
CA THR A 128 20.04 12.19 -4.56
C THR A 128 20.95 12.46 -4.05
N ASP A 129 21.44 12.56 -4.16
CA ASP A 129 22.19 12.82 -3.70
C ASP A 129 22.51 13.19 -2.76
N ARG A 130 22.64 13.27 -2.44
CA ARG A 130 22.84 13.61 -1.52
C ARG A 130 23.23 13.14 -0.98
#